data_5696f50759f61817e69bbcb261af6dec
#
_entry.id   5696f50759f61817e69bbcb261af6dec
#
_cell.length_a   1.000
_cell.length_b   1.000
_cell.length_c   1.000
_cell.angle_alpha   90.00
_cell.angle_beta   90.00
_cell.angle_gamma   90.00
#
_symmetry.space_group_name_H-M   'P 1'
#
loop_
_entity.id
_entity.type
_entity.pdbx_description
1 polymer ?
#
loop_
_entity_poly.entity_id
_entity_poly.type
_entity_poly.pdbx_seq_one_letter_code
_entity_poly.pdbx_strand_id
1 'polypeptide(L)'
;MLLGASVVVVKEGAVVFEKGYGFADLGLRSSFTPNTRFRAKSVSKTFTATAVMQLEGGGQVALDAPVTSYLHGFTLPGGNEPPITLAELLTQTSGIGDRALGTMTSDRIAAADLRGYLQQRMPSRVAAPGTVFSYTDHGISLAGLTVEGVSGLPFAQYMQAKILEPLGMSRSAFDPPLEGQSDLAVGYQFVSGSYRPAPVGYFYVAPAVSLVTTGADMGRFLIGMLGGAGNSLPILRSETLQLMEARHFALQPGGPGVAYGLYEWPEIGERVLVHGGPGHGFSNLLVLLPDRHAGFFVDTNSDEPKLRYALLRAFMDRFYPAQAATSKPIGDSDRGRFAGVYSDYRYQGRIEALKELFDQGTITARGDQTLSLSWAPGQWAEVEPLVFQNLDDPNQRIAFRTDASGQVIQAYGPHDDGYRKVPWYRTLAAYAAGTLVFVVLFMSAPMVWLVSGLRRRRRREITQHKWIKTVSGLGALVGLLNLGFLVGVPLELLPYAGLNGTQLDFGAPSSLVVLFAIPLVTAALAVMLAAAGILAWRAKTGTVLARTYFAAIIGAALLFPGFLSYWSLFGLIS
;
A
#
# COMPACT_ATOMS: atom_id res chain seq x y z
N MET A 1 -22.59 -6.57 -9.04
CA MET A 1 -23.72 -7.07 -8.23
C MET A 1 -23.32 -6.93 -6.77
N LEU A 2 -24.15 -6.33 -5.91
CA LEU A 2 -23.91 -6.28 -4.47
C LEU A 2 -24.16 -7.68 -3.89
N LEU A 3 -23.17 -8.26 -3.20
CA LEU A 3 -23.32 -9.59 -2.58
C LEU A 3 -24.04 -9.47 -1.25
N GLY A 4 -23.46 -8.75 -0.32
CA GLY A 4 -24.01 -8.41 0.97
C GLY A 4 -23.47 -7.07 1.45
N ALA A 5 -24.25 -6.39 2.26
CA ALA A 5 -23.86 -5.13 2.88
C ALA A 5 -24.59 -4.89 4.18
N SER A 6 -24.00 -4.07 5.04
CA SER A 6 -24.65 -3.44 6.17
C SER A 6 -24.45 -1.93 6.11
N VAL A 7 -25.49 -1.17 6.44
CA VAL A 7 -25.45 0.29 6.53
C VAL A 7 -26.05 0.70 7.86
N VAL A 8 -25.35 1.56 8.60
CA VAL A 8 -25.86 2.22 9.80
C VAL A 8 -25.65 3.72 9.67
N VAL A 9 -26.66 4.51 10.03
CA VAL A 9 -26.63 5.97 10.05
C VAL A 9 -26.95 6.46 11.44
N VAL A 10 -26.15 7.39 11.92
CA VAL A 10 -26.29 8.03 13.24
C VAL A 10 -26.51 9.52 13.03
N LYS A 11 -27.40 10.09 13.81
CA LYS A 11 -27.62 11.53 13.92
C LYS A 11 -28.04 11.93 15.33
N GLU A 12 -27.47 13.03 15.83
CA GLU A 12 -27.78 13.58 17.16
C GLU A 12 -27.72 12.51 18.27
N GLY A 13 -26.67 11.67 18.20
CA GLY A 13 -26.43 10.62 19.18
C GLY A 13 -27.36 9.42 19.15
N ALA A 14 -28.15 9.26 18.09
CA ALA A 14 -29.07 8.14 17.92
C ALA A 14 -28.82 7.42 16.58
N VAL A 15 -29.00 6.10 16.56
CA VAL A 15 -29.09 5.33 15.31
C VAL A 15 -30.44 5.63 14.66
N VAL A 16 -30.39 6.29 13.48
CA VAL A 16 -31.63 6.68 12.74
C VAL A 16 -31.94 5.74 11.58
N PHE A 17 -30.96 4.95 11.18
CA PHE A 17 -31.11 3.91 10.16
C PHE A 17 -30.12 2.78 10.39
N GLU A 18 -30.59 1.55 10.27
CA GLU A 18 -29.75 0.37 10.37
C GLU A 18 -30.36 -0.76 9.55
N LYS A 19 -29.61 -1.28 8.55
CA LYS A 19 -30.13 -2.33 7.68
C LYS A 19 -29.02 -3.16 7.04
N GLY A 20 -29.27 -4.49 6.94
CA GLY A 20 -28.49 -5.42 6.16
C GLY A 20 -29.15 -5.72 4.80
N TYR A 21 -28.36 -6.09 3.82
CA TYR A 21 -28.77 -6.40 2.45
C TYR A 21 -28.01 -7.61 1.93
N GLY A 22 -28.66 -8.43 1.11
CA GLY A 22 -28.03 -9.56 0.42
C GLY A 22 -27.56 -10.66 1.34
N PHE A 23 -26.43 -11.29 1.01
CA PHE A 23 -25.96 -12.50 1.68
C PHE A 23 -24.60 -12.29 2.34
N ALA A 24 -24.48 -12.76 3.58
CA ALA A 24 -23.22 -12.82 4.33
C ALA A 24 -22.33 -13.98 3.82
N ASP A 25 -22.98 -15.06 3.39
CA ASP A 25 -22.34 -16.22 2.77
C ASP A 25 -23.19 -16.66 1.58
N LEU A 26 -22.58 -16.68 0.38
CA LEU A 26 -23.23 -17.13 -0.85
C LEU A 26 -23.48 -18.64 -0.86
N GLY A 27 -22.57 -19.43 -0.28
CA GLY A 27 -22.66 -20.88 -0.23
C GLY A 27 -23.80 -21.36 0.66
N LEU A 28 -23.93 -20.77 1.85
CA LEU A 28 -24.97 -21.06 2.82
C LEU A 28 -26.24 -20.24 2.59
N ARG A 29 -26.19 -19.22 1.71
CA ARG A 29 -27.27 -18.25 1.48
C ARG A 29 -27.76 -17.57 2.78
N SER A 30 -26.85 -17.39 3.75
CA SER A 30 -27.15 -16.69 5.00
C SER A 30 -27.32 -15.18 4.74
N SER A 31 -28.36 -14.57 5.29
CA SER A 31 -28.63 -13.15 5.08
C SER A 31 -27.60 -12.28 5.78
N PHE A 32 -27.20 -11.19 5.13
CA PHE A 32 -26.41 -10.15 5.77
C PHE A 32 -27.33 -9.26 6.60
N THR A 33 -27.08 -9.18 7.90
CA THR A 33 -27.86 -8.40 8.87
C THR A 33 -26.98 -7.35 9.55
N PRO A 34 -27.53 -6.35 10.24
CA PRO A 34 -26.74 -5.42 11.03
C PRO A 34 -25.89 -6.09 12.12
N ASN A 35 -26.26 -7.28 12.55
CA ASN A 35 -25.54 -8.08 13.54
C ASN A 35 -24.58 -9.11 12.93
N THR A 36 -24.50 -9.21 11.61
CA THR A 36 -23.49 -10.04 10.92
C THR A 36 -22.11 -9.46 11.19
N ARG A 37 -21.20 -10.30 11.67
CA ARG A 37 -19.81 -9.89 11.88
C ARG A 37 -19.07 -9.86 10.54
N PHE A 38 -18.17 -8.90 10.39
CA PHE A 38 -17.32 -8.71 9.23
C PHE A 38 -15.96 -8.15 9.65
N ARG A 39 -15.00 -8.17 8.75
CA ARG A 39 -13.67 -7.60 8.95
C ARG A 39 -13.66 -6.14 8.54
N ALA A 40 -13.47 -5.23 9.50
CA ALA A 40 -13.45 -3.79 9.27
C ALA A 40 -12.18 -3.28 8.56
N LYS A 41 -11.15 -4.15 8.44
CA LYS A 41 -9.90 -3.83 7.76
C LYS A 41 -9.29 -2.52 8.30
N SER A 42 -8.88 -1.61 7.42
CA SER A 42 -8.18 -0.39 7.80
C SER A 42 -8.98 0.60 8.66
N VAL A 43 -10.30 0.43 8.80
CA VAL A 43 -11.08 1.17 9.82
C VAL A 43 -10.57 0.88 11.23
N SER A 44 -9.87 -0.23 11.46
CA SER A 44 -9.12 -0.54 12.69
C SER A 44 -8.17 0.58 13.12
N LYS A 45 -7.61 1.34 12.16
CA LYS A 45 -6.67 2.44 12.43
C LYS A 45 -7.31 3.59 13.19
N THR A 46 -8.59 3.87 12.91
CA THR A 46 -9.35 4.89 13.67
C THR A 46 -9.50 4.48 15.15
N PHE A 47 -9.70 3.19 15.41
CA PHE A 47 -9.74 2.65 16.77
C PHE A 47 -8.37 2.75 17.45
N THR A 48 -7.29 2.42 16.75
CA THR A 48 -5.93 2.57 17.26
C THR A 48 -5.60 4.02 17.57
N ALA A 49 -5.99 4.95 16.71
CA ALA A 49 -5.87 6.38 16.96
C ALA A 49 -6.68 6.79 18.20
N THR A 50 -7.91 6.31 18.35
CA THR A 50 -8.74 6.54 19.55
C THR A 50 -8.04 6.06 20.82
N ALA A 51 -7.39 4.88 20.78
CA ALA A 51 -6.62 4.37 21.93
C ALA A 51 -5.45 5.27 22.30
N VAL A 52 -4.67 5.73 21.31
CA VAL A 52 -3.58 6.68 21.54
C VAL A 52 -4.12 8.00 22.12
N MET A 53 -5.23 8.51 21.59
CA MET A 53 -5.87 9.73 22.07
C MET A 53 -6.44 9.58 23.49
N GLN A 54 -6.87 8.38 23.91
CA GLN A 54 -7.23 8.13 25.31
C GLN A 54 -6.00 8.26 26.24
N LEU A 55 -4.84 7.73 25.82
CA LEU A 55 -3.59 7.83 26.58
C LEU A 55 -3.08 9.28 26.62
N GLU A 56 -3.22 10.02 25.51
CA GLU A 56 -2.89 11.45 25.43
C GLU A 56 -3.79 12.25 26.39
N GLY A 57 -5.09 12.12 26.26
CA GLY A 57 -6.05 12.79 27.13
C GLY A 57 -5.89 12.40 28.60
N GLY A 58 -5.29 11.24 28.92
CA GLY A 58 -4.89 10.82 30.25
C GLY A 58 -3.52 11.34 30.69
N GLY A 59 -2.80 12.08 29.85
CA GLY A 59 -1.44 12.59 30.14
C GLY A 59 -0.36 11.51 30.19
N GLN A 60 -0.63 10.32 29.64
CA GLN A 60 0.30 9.18 29.66
C GLN A 60 1.26 9.21 28.45
N VAL A 61 0.88 9.86 27.36
CA VAL A 61 1.73 10.09 26.20
C VAL A 61 1.62 11.55 25.74
N ALA A 62 2.67 12.05 25.09
CA ALA A 62 2.66 13.31 24.35
C ALA A 62 2.77 13.00 22.85
N LEU A 63 1.94 13.61 22.03
CA LEU A 63 1.86 13.30 20.59
C LEU A 63 3.12 13.73 19.82
N ASP A 64 3.82 14.76 20.30
CA ASP A 64 5.04 15.31 19.74
C ASP A 64 6.34 14.67 20.27
N ALA A 65 6.23 13.81 21.29
CA ALA A 65 7.38 13.10 21.81
C ALA A 65 7.84 11.98 20.86
N PRO A 66 9.14 11.68 20.81
CA PRO A 66 9.67 10.55 20.06
C PRO A 66 8.97 9.23 20.47
N VAL A 67 8.42 8.49 19.51
CA VAL A 67 7.72 7.23 19.79
C VAL A 67 8.60 6.21 20.52
N THR A 68 9.92 6.25 20.30
CA THR A 68 10.90 5.40 20.98
C THR A 68 10.98 5.62 22.48
N SER A 69 10.50 6.76 22.99
CA SER A 69 10.40 7.00 24.43
C SER A 69 9.43 6.06 25.14
N TYR A 70 8.47 5.51 24.41
CA TYR A 70 7.45 4.59 24.90
C TYR A 70 7.74 3.12 24.55
N LEU A 71 8.75 2.86 23.72
CA LEU A 71 9.03 1.55 23.14
C LEU A 71 10.38 0.98 23.64
N HIS A 72 10.54 0.84 24.96
CA HIS A 72 11.79 0.38 25.57
C HIS A 72 12.40 -0.83 24.83
N GLY A 73 13.67 -0.69 24.42
CA GLY A 73 14.42 -1.74 23.72
C GLY A 73 14.00 -1.98 22.25
N PHE A 74 13.17 -1.12 21.66
CA PHE A 74 12.80 -1.20 20.25
C PHE A 74 13.69 -0.26 19.42
N THR A 75 14.21 -0.76 18.29
CA THR A 75 15.06 0.02 17.38
C THR A 75 14.41 0.12 16.01
N LEU A 76 14.25 1.34 15.51
CA LEU A 76 13.72 1.58 14.16
C LEU A 76 14.81 1.37 13.09
N PRO A 77 14.49 0.73 11.95
CA PRO A 77 15.39 0.66 10.81
C PRO A 77 15.80 2.06 10.32
N GLY A 78 17.10 2.25 10.03
CA GLY A 78 17.63 3.55 9.60
C GLY A 78 17.91 4.53 10.74
N GLY A 79 17.80 4.10 12.01
CA GLY A 79 18.05 4.93 13.19
C GLY A 79 16.84 5.79 13.60
N ASN A 80 17.04 6.60 14.65
CA ASN A 80 15.99 7.42 15.27
C ASN A 80 16.06 8.91 14.85
N GLU A 81 16.95 9.28 13.96
CA GLU A 81 17.13 10.67 13.54
C GLU A 81 16.65 10.91 12.10
N PRO A 82 15.82 11.93 11.86
CA PRO A 82 15.05 12.65 12.88
C PRO A 82 14.02 11.72 13.58
N PRO A 83 13.64 11.99 14.83
CA PRO A 83 12.72 11.14 15.57
C PRO A 83 11.33 11.11 14.91
N ILE A 84 10.64 9.97 15.06
CA ILE A 84 9.23 9.83 14.66
C ILE A 84 8.37 10.03 15.90
N THR A 85 7.29 10.79 15.75
CA THR A 85 6.33 11.09 16.81
C THR A 85 5.03 10.31 16.65
N LEU A 86 4.21 10.22 17.71
CA LEU A 86 2.86 9.64 17.61
C LEU A 86 1.98 10.44 16.65
N ALA A 87 2.09 11.78 16.65
CA ALA A 87 1.36 12.63 15.72
C ALA A 87 1.61 12.22 14.25
N GLU A 88 2.88 11.97 13.90
CA GLU A 88 3.27 11.57 12.54
C GLU A 88 2.81 10.15 12.19
N LEU A 89 2.76 9.24 13.17
CA LEU A 89 2.17 7.92 12.94
C LEU A 89 0.66 8.01 12.66
N LEU A 90 -0.08 8.79 13.47
CA LEU A 90 -1.53 8.93 13.35
C LEU A 90 -1.97 9.72 12.11
N THR A 91 -1.10 10.57 11.55
CA THR A 91 -1.34 11.31 10.30
C THR A 91 -0.78 10.61 9.06
N GLN A 92 -0.21 9.41 9.21
CA GLN A 92 0.46 8.71 8.10
C GLN A 92 1.61 9.51 7.46
N THR A 93 2.28 10.35 8.26
CA THR A 93 3.40 11.19 7.81
C THR A 93 4.73 10.82 8.45
N SER A 94 4.81 9.69 9.13
CA SER A 94 6.02 9.18 9.78
C SER A 94 7.19 8.94 8.81
N GLY A 95 6.90 8.87 7.51
CA GLY A 95 7.88 8.50 6.49
C GLY A 95 8.31 7.03 6.56
N ILE A 96 7.68 6.19 7.37
CA ILE A 96 7.87 4.74 7.33
C ILE A 96 7.17 4.20 6.07
N GLY A 97 7.87 3.35 5.32
CA GLY A 97 7.25 2.61 4.22
C GLY A 97 6.28 1.53 4.71
N ASP A 98 5.72 0.78 3.78
CA ASP A 98 4.84 -0.34 4.07
C ASP A 98 5.29 -1.63 3.38
N ARG A 99 4.82 -2.76 3.86
CA ARG A 99 5.01 -4.09 3.26
C ARG A 99 3.67 -4.78 3.17
N ALA A 100 3.46 -5.52 2.08
CA ALA A 100 2.33 -6.42 1.95
C ALA A 100 2.78 -7.87 2.20
N LEU A 101 3.97 -8.24 1.71
CA LEU A 101 4.48 -9.60 1.77
C LEU A 101 4.67 -10.09 3.20
N GLY A 102 4.02 -11.20 3.57
CA GLY A 102 4.20 -11.86 4.86
C GLY A 102 3.60 -11.08 6.04
N THR A 103 2.54 -10.31 5.81
CA THR A 103 1.78 -9.61 6.86
C THR A 103 0.70 -10.47 7.50
N MET A 104 0.43 -11.66 6.94
CA MET A 104 -0.58 -12.60 7.43
C MET A 104 0.01 -13.97 7.77
N THR A 105 -0.69 -14.69 8.63
CA THR A 105 -0.43 -16.10 8.97
C THR A 105 -1.74 -16.84 9.23
N SER A 106 -1.71 -18.18 9.11
CA SER A 106 -2.78 -19.04 9.62
C SER A 106 -2.68 -19.29 11.13
N ASP A 107 -1.54 -19.00 11.75
CA ASP A 107 -1.30 -19.18 13.17
C ASP A 107 -1.65 -17.93 13.97
N ARG A 108 -2.74 -17.99 14.74
CA ARG A 108 -3.22 -16.90 15.58
C ARG A 108 -2.22 -16.53 16.68
N ILE A 109 -1.49 -17.51 17.24
CA ILE A 109 -0.52 -17.26 18.32
C ILE A 109 0.67 -16.49 17.76
N ALA A 110 1.17 -16.89 16.59
CA ALA A 110 2.23 -16.17 15.91
C ALA A 110 1.83 -14.73 15.56
N ALA A 111 0.59 -14.50 15.12
CA ALA A 111 0.06 -13.15 14.82
C ALA A 111 -0.02 -12.25 16.06
N ALA A 112 -0.13 -12.81 17.26
CA ALA A 112 -0.22 -12.04 18.51
C ALA A 112 1.11 -11.43 18.96
N ASP A 113 2.26 -11.85 18.41
CA ASP A 113 3.58 -11.26 18.72
C ASP A 113 3.83 -10.00 17.85
N LEU A 114 3.09 -8.94 18.13
CA LEU A 114 3.24 -7.67 17.44
C LEU A 114 4.66 -7.10 17.54
N ARG A 115 5.26 -7.13 18.75
CA ARG A 115 6.61 -6.59 18.98
C ARG A 115 7.66 -7.36 18.19
N GLY A 116 7.67 -8.69 18.27
CA GLY A 116 8.63 -9.53 17.55
C GLY A 116 8.51 -9.38 16.04
N TYR A 117 7.28 -9.31 15.52
CA TYR A 117 7.06 -9.05 14.11
C TYR A 117 7.61 -7.68 13.68
N LEU A 118 7.28 -6.60 14.37
CA LEU A 118 7.75 -5.26 14.01
C LEU A 118 9.27 -5.13 14.12
N GLN A 119 9.92 -5.74 15.12
CA GLN A 119 11.39 -5.75 15.24
C GLN A 119 12.07 -6.39 14.03
N GLN A 120 11.48 -7.45 13.47
CA GLN A 120 12.06 -8.20 12.35
C GLN A 120 11.65 -7.67 10.98
N ARG A 121 10.48 -7.04 10.87
CA ARG A 121 9.82 -6.76 9.60
C ARG A 121 9.46 -5.29 9.37
N MET A 122 9.82 -4.40 10.31
CA MET A 122 9.57 -2.96 10.13
C MET A 122 10.21 -2.47 8.82
N PRO A 123 9.44 -1.83 7.93
CA PRO A 123 9.98 -1.23 6.71
C PRO A 123 10.95 -0.09 7.01
N SER A 124 11.84 0.17 6.06
CA SER A 124 12.72 1.36 6.11
C SER A 124 11.92 2.64 5.87
N ARG A 125 12.55 3.77 6.18
CA ARG A 125 11.98 5.09 5.87
C ARG A 125 12.02 5.38 4.37
N VAL A 126 10.94 5.94 3.83
CA VAL A 126 10.80 6.44 2.44
C VAL A 126 11.03 7.95 2.36
N ALA A 127 10.84 8.67 3.49
CA ALA A 127 10.97 10.11 3.60
C ALA A 127 11.28 10.53 5.04
N ALA A 128 11.64 11.81 5.23
CA ALA A 128 11.74 12.38 6.58
C ALA A 128 10.34 12.49 7.21
N PRO A 129 10.21 12.28 8.54
CA PRO A 129 8.95 12.43 9.25
C PRO A 129 8.33 13.82 9.05
N GLY A 130 7.01 13.89 9.00
CA GLY A 130 6.24 15.11 8.79
C GLY A 130 6.26 15.69 7.37
N THR A 131 7.01 15.08 6.42
CA THR A 131 7.23 15.70 5.11
C THR A 131 6.33 15.19 4.00
N VAL A 132 5.86 13.96 4.08
CA VAL A 132 5.05 13.32 3.04
C VAL A 132 3.93 12.52 3.68
N PHE A 133 2.81 12.41 2.99
CA PHE A 133 1.83 11.39 3.31
C PHE A 133 2.31 10.05 2.72
N SER A 134 2.51 9.06 3.57
CA SER A 134 2.88 7.69 3.19
C SER A 134 2.08 6.71 4.04
N TYR A 135 1.01 6.19 3.45
CA TYR A 135 0.13 5.26 4.14
C TYR A 135 0.89 3.99 4.55
N THR A 136 0.81 3.62 5.84
CA THR A 136 1.53 2.46 6.35
C THR A 136 0.75 1.73 7.45
N ASP A 137 0.55 0.43 7.28
CA ASP A 137 0.01 -0.46 8.31
C ASP A 137 1.01 -0.65 9.45
N HIS A 138 2.31 -0.69 9.12
CA HIS A 138 3.39 -0.85 10.09
C HIS A 138 3.53 0.37 11.01
N GLY A 139 3.37 1.59 10.47
CA GLY A 139 3.39 2.81 11.27
C GLY A 139 2.26 2.86 12.30
N ILE A 140 1.04 2.55 11.90
CA ILE A 140 -0.10 2.46 12.84
C ILE A 140 0.08 1.30 13.83
N SER A 141 0.67 0.19 13.39
CA SER A 141 0.97 -0.93 14.29
C SER A 141 2.03 -0.56 15.34
N LEU A 142 2.97 0.33 14.99
CA LEU A 142 3.92 0.89 15.96
C LEU A 142 3.20 1.80 16.98
N ALA A 143 2.19 2.58 16.56
CA ALA A 143 1.33 3.31 17.48
C ALA A 143 0.54 2.36 18.41
N GLY A 144 0.03 1.23 17.87
CA GLY A 144 -0.59 0.17 18.67
C GLY A 144 0.39 -0.48 19.67
N LEU A 145 1.64 -0.71 19.27
CA LEU A 145 2.69 -1.19 20.18
C LEU A 145 3.00 -0.16 21.29
N THR A 146 2.85 1.14 21.01
CA THR A 146 2.96 2.18 22.05
C THR A 146 1.82 2.05 23.07
N VAL A 147 0.60 1.74 22.62
CA VAL A 147 -0.53 1.48 23.53
C VAL A 147 -0.20 0.32 24.47
N GLU A 148 0.38 -0.77 23.97
CA GLU A 148 0.85 -1.89 24.83
C GLU A 148 1.93 -1.45 25.82
N GLY A 149 2.94 -0.73 25.32
CA GLY A 149 4.10 -0.31 26.14
C GLY A 149 3.72 0.62 27.29
N VAL A 150 2.75 1.51 27.06
CA VAL A 150 2.31 2.50 28.07
C VAL A 150 1.26 1.92 29.02
N SER A 151 0.31 1.15 28.50
CA SER A 151 -0.79 0.60 29.31
C SER A 151 -0.41 -0.66 30.08
N GLY A 152 0.63 -1.39 29.66
CA GLY A 152 0.99 -2.69 30.18
C GLY A 152 0.04 -3.83 29.79
N LEU A 153 -0.93 -3.56 28.90
CA LEU A 153 -1.89 -4.55 28.40
C LEU A 153 -1.57 -4.93 26.96
N PRO A 154 -1.74 -6.20 26.55
CA PRO A 154 -1.76 -6.56 25.15
C PRO A 154 -2.79 -5.70 24.39
N PHE A 155 -2.48 -5.31 23.15
CA PHE A 155 -3.29 -4.37 22.36
C PHE A 155 -4.77 -4.77 22.30
N ALA A 156 -5.07 -6.04 21.97
CA ALA A 156 -6.45 -6.52 21.88
C ALA A 156 -7.20 -6.43 23.22
N GLN A 157 -6.51 -6.63 24.34
CA GLN A 157 -7.09 -6.51 25.69
C GLN A 157 -7.35 -5.04 26.04
N TYR A 158 -6.43 -4.13 25.70
CA TYR A 158 -6.67 -2.70 25.84
C TYR A 158 -7.91 -2.27 25.07
N MET A 159 -7.98 -2.63 23.78
CA MET A 159 -9.11 -2.31 22.91
C MET A 159 -10.43 -2.83 23.49
N GLN A 160 -10.43 -4.07 23.96
CA GLN A 160 -11.61 -4.68 24.59
C GLN A 160 -12.07 -3.88 25.82
N ALA A 161 -11.17 -3.68 26.78
CA ALA A 161 -11.51 -3.12 28.09
C ALA A 161 -11.73 -1.59 28.06
N LYS A 162 -11.06 -0.86 27.15
CA LYS A 162 -11.06 0.62 27.18
C LYS A 162 -11.90 1.26 26.07
N ILE A 163 -12.26 0.51 25.03
CA ILE A 163 -13.03 1.03 23.90
C ILE A 163 -14.29 0.21 23.65
N LEU A 164 -14.15 -1.10 23.39
CA LEU A 164 -15.29 -1.90 22.92
C LEU A 164 -16.34 -2.12 24.01
N GLU A 165 -15.93 -2.54 25.21
CA GLU A 165 -16.85 -2.74 26.33
C GLU A 165 -17.53 -1.44 26.81
N PRO A 166 -16.81 -0.31 27.01
CA PRO A 166 -17.45 0.95 27.38
C PRO A 166 -18.48 1.44 26.37
N LEU A 167 -18.27 1.17 25.06
CA LEU A 167 -19.24 1.48 24.01
C LEU A 167 -20.36 0.44 23.86
N GLY A 168 -20.31 -0.68 24.60
CA GLY A 168 -21.25 -1.78 24.44
C GLY A 168 -21.11 -2.55 23.11
N MET A 169 -19.94 -2.52 22.47
CA MET A 169 -19.64 -3.21 21.22
C MET A 169 -19.36 -4.71 21.47
N SER A 170 -20.34 -5.41 21.99
CA SER A 170 -20.20 -6.78 22.51
C SER A 170 -19.91 -7.86 21.45
N ARG A 171 -20.10 -7.54 20.17
CA ARG A 171 -19.84 -8.44 19.03
C ARG A 171 -18.56 -8.07 18.28
N SER A 172 -17.78 -7.14 18.81
CA SER A 172 -16.54 -6.65 18.21
C SER A 172 -15.33 -7.12 19.00
N ALA A 173 -14.23 -7.41 18.28
CA ALA A 173 -12.95 -7.76 18.89
C ALA A 173 -11.79 -7.53 17.91
N PHE A 174 -10.59 -7.29 18.44
CA PHE A 174 -9.35 -7.39 17.67
C PHE A 174 -8.84 -8.83 17.73
N ASP A 175 -8.43 -9.37 16.60
CA ASP A 175 -7.90 -10.74 16.45
C ASP A 175 -8.76 -11.85 17.12
N PRO A 176 -10.08 -11.87 16.90
CA PRO A 176 -10.89 -12.97 17.43
C PRO A 176 -10.53 -14.27 16.71
N PRO A 177 -10.79 -15.44 17.34
CA PRO A 177 -10.77 -16.70 16.60
C PRO A 177 -11.69 -16.60 15.37
N LEU A 178 -11.21 -17.03 14.20
CA LEU A 178 -11.98 -16.96 12.95
C LEU A 178 -12.66 -18.28 12.61
N GLU A 179 -12.18 -19.37 13.19
CA GLU A 179 -12.70 -20.70 13.00
C GLU A 179 -14.00 -20.92 13.80
N GLY A 180 -14.95 -21.67 13.22
CA GLY A 180 -16.21 -21.99 13.87
C GLY A 180 -17.18 -20.83 14.05
N GLN A 181 -16.95 -19.69 13.42
CA GLN A 181 -17.76 -18.48 13.54
C GLN A 181 -18.82 -18.44 12.45
N SER A 182 -19.97 -19.04 12.69
CA SER A 182 -21.09 -19.12 11.73
C SER A 182 -21.74 -17.78 11.39
N ASP A 183 -21.47 -16.73 12.17
CA ASP A 183 -22.00 -15.37 12.00
C ASP A 183 -20.98 -14.37 11.41
N LEU A 184 -19.79 -14.85 11.03
CA LEU A 184 -18.79 -14.06 10.32
C LEU A 184 -19.06 -14.12 8.82
N ALA A 185 -19.24 -12.98 8.17
CA ALA A 185 -19.42 -12.90 6.73
C ALA A 185 -18.20 -13.43 5.99
N VAL A 186 -18.44 -14.13 4.89
CA VAL A 186 -17.40 -14.52 3.94
C VAL A 186 -17.09 -13.33 3.03
N GLY A 187 -15.83 -12.92 2.97
CA GLY A 187 -15.35 -11.92 2.02
C GLY A 187 -15.16 -12.55 0.64
N TYR A 188 -15.54 -11.83 -0.41
CA TYR A 188 -15.45 -12.31 -1.78
C TYR A 188 -14.64 -11.38 -2.68
N GLN A 189 -13.84 -11.97 -3.55
CA GLN A 189 -13.10 -11.29 -4.61
C GLN A 189 -13.71 -11.65 -5.96
N PHE A 190 -13.86 -10.65 -6.85
CA PHE A 190 -14.35 -10.90 -8.21
C PHE A 190 -13.18 -11.21 -9.14
N VAL A 191 -13.03 -12.46 -9.50
CA VAL A 191 -11.90 -12.96 -10.30
C VAL A 191 -12.43 -13.72 -11.50
N SER A 192 -11.98 -13.34 -12.70
CA SER A 192 -12.33 -14.03 -13.96
C SER A 192 -13.84 -14.25 -14.16
N GLY A 193 -14.64 -13.22 -13.83
CA GLY A 193 -16.10 -13.27 -14.03
C GLY A 193 -16.90 -13.97 -12.91
N SER A 194 -16.27 -14.39 -11.81
CA SER A 194 -16.93 -15.06 -10.69
C SER A 194 -16.45 -14.56 -9.34
N TYR A 195 -17.32 -14.63 -8.33
CA TYR A 195 -16.96 -14.35 -6.95
C TYR A 195 -16.32 -15.57 -6.30
N ARG A 196 -15.17 -15.38 -5.68
CA ARG A 196 -14.42 -16.41 -4.95
C ARG A 196 -14.20 -15.97 -3.52
N PRO A 197 -14.32 -16.85 -2.52
CA PRO A 197 -13.94 -16.52 -1.14
C PRO A 197 -12.50 -16.02 -1.08
N ALA A 198 -12.30 -14.93 -0.39
CA ALA A 198 -10.97 -14.40 -0.11
C ALA A 198 -10.23 -15.27 0.92
N PRO A 199 -8.90 -15.33 0.89
CA PRO A 199 -8.12 -16.04 1.89
C PRO A 199 -8.40 -15.52 3.30
N VAL A 200 -8.46 -16.42 4.27
CA VAL A 200 -8.70 -16.13 5.68
C VAL A 200 -7.43 -16.38 6.48
N GLY A 201 -7.08 -15.46 7.38
CA GLY A 201 -5.90 -15.56 8.24
C GLY A 201 -5.84 -14.41 9.23
N TYR A 202 -4.80 -14.39 10.04
CA TYR A 202 -4.53 -13.41 11.08
C TYR A 202 -3.42 -12.47 10.61
N PHE A 203 -3.51 -11.20 10.99
CA PHE A 203 -2.53 -10.19 10.60
C PHE A 203 -1.55 -9.94 11.73
N TYR A 204 -0.26 -9.94 11.42
CA TYR A 204 0.78 -9.48 12.36
C TYR A 204 0.65 -7.98 12.68
N VAL A 205 0.08 -7.21 11.75
CA VAL A 205 -0.18 -5.76 11.89
C VAL A 205 -1.59 -5.50 12.44
N ALA A 206 -1.97 -6.24 13.48
CA ALA A 206 -3.32 -6.24 14.07
C ALA A 206 -3.88 -4.85 14.36
N PRO A 207 -3.14 -3.89 14.95
CA PRO A 207 -3.65 -2.54 15.21
C PRO A 207 -4.12 -1.81 13.96
N ALA A 208 -3.60 -2.17 12.78
CA ALA A 208 -3.95 -1.51 11.54
C ALA A 208 -5.18 -2.11 10.82
N VAL A 209 -5.48 -3.44 11.01
CA VAL A 209 -6.39 -4.13 10.08
C VAL A 209 -7.26 -5.25 10.68
N SER A 210 -7.14 -5.60 11.99
CA SER A 210 -7.69 -6.85 12.52
C SER A 210 -9.04 -6.74 13.22
N LEU A 211 -9.65 -5.56 13.27
CA LEU A 211 -10.97 -5.42 13.88
C LEU A 211 -12.00 -6.28 13.14
N VAL A 212 -12.68 -7.14 13.88
CA VAL A 212 -13.92 -7.80 13.48
C VAL A 212 -15.06 -7.12 14.25
N THR A 213 -16.13 -6.72 13.57
CA THR A 213 -17.23 -5.93 14.16
C THR A 213 -18.54 -6.19 13.43
N THR A 214 -19.60 -5.47 13.80
CA THR A 214 -20.92 -5.49 13.15
C THR A 214 -21.37 -4.08 12.82
N GLY A 215 -22.36 -3.91 11.92
CA GLY A 215 -22.98 -2.61 11.65
C GLY A 215 -23.56 -1.98 12.91
N ALA A 216 -24.24 -2.78 13.74
CA ALA A 216 -24.81 -2.33 15.01
C ALA A 216 -23.76 -1.77 15.97
N ASP A 217 -22.62 -2.45 16.11
CA ASP A 217 -21.51 -1.99 16.97
C ASP A 217 -20.83 -0.74 16.38
N MET A 218 -20.70 -0.66 15.05
CA MET A 218 -20.17 0.55 14.39
C MET A 218 -21.09 1.77 14.61
N GLY A 219 -22.39 1.57 14.71
CA GLY A 219 -23.33 2.63 15.13
C GLY A 219 -23.00 3.19 16.52
N ARG A 220 -22.63 2.33 17.48
CA ARG A 220 -22.18 2.74 18.82
C ARG A 220 -20.86 3.51 18.77
N PHE A 221 -19.91 3.04 17.96
CA PHE A 221 -18.64 3.73 17.76
C PHE A 221 -18.85 5.13 17.15
N LEU A 222 -19.71 5.25 16.13
CA LEU A 222 -20.07 6.54 15.52
C LEU A 222 -20.67 7.51 16.57
N ILE A 223 -21.56 7.04 17.43
CA ILE A 223 -22.12 7.86 18.52
C ILE A 223 -20.99 8.36 19.44
N GLY A 224 -20.07 7.48 19.83
CA GLY A 224 -18.93 7.84 20.66
C GLY A 224 -18.01 8.88 20.02
N MET A 225 -17.76 8.75 18.71
CA MET A 225 -16.93 9.67 17.91
C MET A 225 -17.61 11.00 17.59
N LEU A 226 -18.91 11.10 17.73
CA LEU A 226 -19.69 12.35 17.55
C LEU A 226 -20.01 13.03 18.89
N GLY A 227 -19.27 12.73 19.95
CA GLY A 227 -19.38 13.37 21.26
C GLY A 227 -20.38 12.71 22.20
N GLY A 228 -20.92 11.55 21.82
CA GLY A 228 -21.91 10.83 22.61
C GLY A 228 -23.28 11.52 22.71
N ALA A 229 -24.27 10.80 23.20
CA ALA A 229 -25.55 11.39 23.63
C ALA A 229 -26.22 10.44 24.63
N GLY A 230 -27.05 10.99 25.48
CA GLY A 230 -27.81 10.24 26.49
C GLY A 230 -26.92 9.60 27.56
N ASN A 231 -27.15 8.31 27.86
CA ASN A 231 -26.42 7.56 28.90
C ASN A 231 -25.07 6.97 28.45
N SER A 232 -24.62 7.24 27.23
CA SER A 232 -23.34 6.75 26.75
C SER A 232 -22.20 7.61 27.30
N LEU A 233 -21.25 6.99 28.00
CA LEU A 233 -20.01 7.66 28.40
C LEU A 233 -19.25 8.08 27.15
N PRO A 234 -18.71 9.31 27.09
CA PRO A 234 -17.86 9.71 25.97
C PRO A 234 -16.61 8.87 25.95
N ILE A 235 -16.24 8.35 24.78
CA ILE A 235 -15.03 7.53 24.61
C ILE A 235 -13.76 8.36 24.73
N LEU A 236 -13.84 9.62 24.37
CA LEU A 236 -12.81 10.66 24.51
C LEU A 236 -13.42 11.88 25.19
N ARG A 237 -12.61 12.64 25.93
CA ARG A 237 -13.01 13.98 26.39
C ARG A 237 -13.22 14.89 25.18
N SER A 238 -14.09 15.90 25.32
CA SER A 238 -14.43 16.80 24.21
C SER A 238 -13.20 17.47 23.58
N GLU A 239 -12.25 17.89 24.41
CA GLU A 239 -11.02 18.52 23.94
C GLU A 239 -10.14 17.53 23.15
N THR A 240 -10.05 16.30 23.64
CA THR A 240 -9.29 15.22 22.98
C THR A 240 -9.96 14.78 21.67
N LEU A 241 -11.29 14.74 21.63
CA LEU A 241 -12.04 14.45 20.40
C LEU A 241 -11.83 15.55 19.36
N GLN A 242 -11.95 16.84 19.76
CA GLN A 242 -11.67 17.96 18.85
C GLN A 242 -10.21 17.94 18.34
N LEU A 243 -9.26 17.59 19.22
CA LEU A 243 -7.88 17.41 18.80
C LEU A 243 -7.73 16.26 17.80
N MET A 244 -8.37 15.12 18.06
CA MET A 244 -8.33 13.97 17.14
C MET A 244 -8.88 14.32 15.75
N GLU A 245 -9.95 15.06 15.69
CA GLU A 245 -10.62 15.46 14.45
C GLU A 245 -9.95 16.63 13.75
N ALA A 246 -9.13 17.45 14.42
CA ALA A 246 -8.46 18.59 13.82
C ALA A 246 -7.57 18.21 12.64
N ARG A 247 -7.38 19.13 11.69
CA ARG A 247 -6.44 18.96 10.58
C ARG A 247 -5.01 19.13 11.08
N HIS A 248 -4.21 18.07 10.95
CA HIS A 248 -2.79 18.07 11.40
C HIS A 248 -1.81 18.05 10.24
N PHE A 249 -2.23 17.61 9.06
CA PHE A 249 -1.38 17.60 7.88
C PHE A 249 -2.18 17.98 6.63
N ALA A 250 -1.58 18.77 5.76
CA ALA A 250 -1.99 19.02 4.38
C ALA A 250 -0.77 19.53 3.60
N LEU A 251 -0.67 19.20 2.30
CA LEU A 251 0.42 19.75 1.46
C LEU A 251 0.22 21.24 1.17
N GLN A 252 -1.02 21.68 1.07
CA GLN A 252 -1.45 23.06 0.86
C GLN A 252 -2.70 23.35 1.70
N PRO A 253 -2.91 24.56 2.19
CA PRO A 253 -4.07 24.90 3.02
C PRO A 253 -5.42 24.57 2.39
N GLY A 254 -5.58 24.81 1.09
CA GLY A 254 -6.81 24.51 0.34
C GLY A 254 -6.91 23.07 -0.19
N GLY A 255 -5.86 22.26 0.02
CA GLY A 255 -5.83 20.84 -0.38
C GLY A 255 -6.49 19.92 0.62
N PRO A 256 -6.55 18.61 0.30
CA PRO A 256 -7.02 17.59 1.22
C PRO A 256 -6.18 17.55 2.51
N GLY A 257 -6.84 17.34 3.66
CA GLY A 257 -6.20 17.28 4.97
C GLY A 257 -6.26 15.91 5.61
N VAL A 258 -5.43 15.73 6.65
CA VAL A 258 -5.36 14.52 7.46
C VAL A 258 -5.53 14.89 8.94
N ALA A 259 -6.43 14.19 9.61
CA ALA A 259 -6.63 14.21 11.05
C ALA A 259 -5.98 12.96 11.69
N TYR A 260 -6.08 12.76 12.99
CA TYR A 260 -5.52 11.56 13.63
C TYR A 260 -6.38 10.32 13.35
N GLY A 261 -5.86 9.43 12.48
CA GLY A 261 -6.55 8.20 12.08
C GLY A 261 -7.78 8.40 11.19
N LEU A 262 -7.94 9.60 10.61
CA LEU A 262 -9.03 10.00 9.73
C LEU A 262 -8.50 10.90 8.62
N TYR A 263 -9.18 10.92 7.48
CA TYR A 263 -8.87 11.77 6.32
C TYR A 263 -10.00 12.73 6.05
N GLU A 264 -9.68 13.96 5.66
CA GLU A 264 -10.71 14.87 5.17
C GLU A 264 -11.14 14.44 3.77
N TRP A 265 -12.43 14.16 3.62
CA TRP A 265 -13.05 14.03 2.31
C TRP A 265 -13.41 15.44 1.84
N PRO A 266 -12.88 15.88 0.68
CA PRO A 266 -13.14 17.23 0.21
C PRO A 266 -14.60 17.33 -0.26
N GLU A 267 -15.46 17.92 0.59
CA GLU A 267 -16.86 18.20 0.30
C GLU A 267 -17.10 19.71 0.39
N ILE A 268 -17.86 20.27 -0.53
CA ILE A 268 -18.11 21.71 -0.56
C ILE A 268 -19.12 22.06 0.53
N GLY A 269 -18.72 22.93 1.44
CA GLY A 269 -19.58 23.45 2.50
C GLY A 269 -19.75 22.57 3.74
N GLU A 270 -19.21 21.35 3.72
CA GLU A 270 -19.29 20.43 4.86
C GLU A 270 -17.90 19.88 5.20
N ARG A 271 -17.66 19.70 6.50
CA ARG A 271 -16.47 19.01 6.97
C ARG A 271 -16.77 17.53 7.14
N VAL A 272 -16.17 16.72 6.27
CA VAL A 272 -16.37 15.28 6.25
C VAL A 272 -15.05 14.59 6.56
N LEU A 273 -15.04 13.75 7.57
CA LEU A 273 -13.92 12.91 7.95
C LEU A 273 -14.24 11.46 7.61
N VAL A 274 -13.30 10.76 6.99
CA VAL A 274 -13.51 9.38 6.54
C VAL A 274 -12.34 8.47 6.91
N HIS A 275 -12.62 7.18 7.01
CA HIS A 275 -11.61 6.14 6.89
C HIS A 275 -12.17 4.94 6.13
N GLY A 276 -11.47 4.54 5.07
CA GLY A 276 -11.83 3.36 4.28
C GLY A 276 -11.17 2.08 4.78
N GLY A 277 -11.80 0.94 4.53
CA GLY A 277 -11.26 -0.38 4.89
C GLY A 277 -11.42 -1.41 3.76
N PRO A 278 -10.71 -1.27 2.63
CA PRO A 278 -10.78 -2.26 1.55
C PRO A 278 -9.83 -3.43 1.79
N GLY A 279 -10.15 -4.56 1.15
CA GLY A 279 -9.25 -5.70 0.99
C GLY A 279 -9.78 -7.01 1.56
N HIS A 280 -9.23 -8.13 1.06
CA HIS A 280 -9.58 -9.49 1.46
C HIS A 280 -11.09 -9.77 1.38
N GLY A 281 -11.72 -9.31 0.29
CA GLY A 281 -13.14 -9.53 0.05
C GLY A 281 -14.07 -8.62 0.86
N PHE A 282 -13.57 -7.54 1.46
CA PHE A 282 -14.38 -6.54 2.16
C PHE A 282 -14.07 -5.13 1.65
N SER A 283 -15.08 -4.25 1.73
CA SER A 283 -14.92 -2.84 1.40
C SER A 283 -15.81 -2.00 2.32
N ASN A 284 -15.18 -1.30 3.26
CA ASN A 284 -15.83 -0.56 4.33
C ASN A 284 -15.56 0.94 4.21
N LEU A 285 -16.47 1.77 4.74
CA LEU A 285 -16.26 3.20 4.87
C LEU A 285 -16.91 3.71 6.15
N LEU A 286 -16.12 4.32 7.01
CA LEU A 286 -16.53 5.14 8.13
C LEU A 286 -16.61 6.59 7.65
N VAL A 287 -17.71 7.28 7.94
CA VAL A 287 -17.95 8.69 7.61
C VAL A 287 -18.45 9.44 8.82
N LEU A 288 -17.82 10.55 9.15
CA LEU A 288 -18.18 11.46 10.22
C LEU A 288 -18.42 12.87 9.64
N LEU A 289 -19.48 13.50 10.06
CA LEU A 289 -19.79 14.91 9.85
C LEU A 289 -19.87 15.57 11.24
N PRO A 290 -18.73 15.96 11.84
CA PRO A 290 -18.68 16.45 13.22
C PRO A 290 -19.60 17.64 13.45
N ASP A 291 -19.58 18.64 12.56
CA ASP A 291 -20.38 19.86 12.66
C ASP A 291 -21.89 19.63 12.50
N ARG A 292 -22.29 18.44 12.03
CA ARG A 292 -23.67 18.02 11.83
C ARG A 292 -24.14 16.98 12.85
N HIS A 293 -23.27 16.58 13.79
CA HIS A 293 -23.51 15.46 14.71
C HIS A 293 -24.12 14.24 14.00
N ALA A 294 -23.62 13.95 12.81
CA ALA A 294 -24.09 12.89 11.93
C ALA A 294 -22.93 12.05 11.40
N GLY A 295 -23.23 10.82 11.04
CA GLY A 295 -22.27 9.94 10.42
C GLY A 295 -22.92 8.68 9.92
N PHE A 296 -22.20 7.93 9.12
CA PHE A 296 -22.64 6.60 8.73
C PHE A 296 -21.46 5.65 8.58
N PHE A 297 -21.77 4.38 8.63
CA PHE A 297 -20.84 3.33 8.29
C PHE A 297 -21.48 2.41 7.27
N VAL A 298 -20.73 2.01 6.26
CA VAL A 298 -21.11 0.99 5.29
C VAL A 298 -20.05 -0.08 5.22
N ASP A 299 -20.50 -1.33 5.20
CA ASP A 299 -19.69 -2.52 4.95
C ASP A 299 -20.25 -3.30 3.77
N THR A 300 -19.36 -3.88 2.97
CA THR A 300 -19.70 -4.85 1.94
C THR A 300 -18.73 -6.03 1.99
N ASN A 301 -19.23 -7.23 1.75
CA ASN A 301 -18.40 -8.43 1.67
C ASN A 301 -17.90 -8.73 0.24
N SER A 302 -17.52 -7.68 -0.47
CA SER A 302 -16.83 -7.75 -1.76
C SER A 302 -15.79 -6.63 -1.88
N ASP A 303 -14.72 -6.88 -2.62
CA ASP A 303 -13.62 -5.92 -2.84
C ASP A 303 -14.01 -4.70 -3.72
N GLU A 304 -15.31 -4.49 -4.01
CA GLU A 304 -15.76 -3.41 -4.90
C GLU A 304 -15.71 -2.04 -4.18
N PRO A 305 -14.70 -1.19 -4.46
CA PRO A 305 -14.54 0.07 -3.74
C PRO A 305 -15.52 1.17 -4.16
N LYS A 306 -16.10 1.06 -5.37
CA LYS A 306 -16.93 2.12 -5.97
C LYS A 306 -18.22 2.34 -5.19
N LEU A 307 -18.82 1.27 -4.64
CA LEU A 307 -20.10 1.38 -3.95
C LEU A 307 -20.03 2.29 -2.72
N ARG A 308 -18.98 2.16 -1.90
CA ARG A 308 -18.83 2.94 -0.67
C ARG A 308 -18.74 4.44 -0.94
N TYR A 309 -18.00 4.85 -1.98
CA TYR A 309 -17.88 6.25 -2.37
C TYR A 309 -19.12 6.76 -3.12
N ALA A 310 -19.76 5.90 -3.92
CA ALA A 310 -21.04 6.24 -4.53
C ALA A 310 -22.15 6.47 -3.47
N LEU A 311 -22.13 5.66 -2.40
CA LEU A 311 -23.06 5.86 -1.26
C LEU A 311 -22.73 7.16 -0.52
N LEU A 312 -21.46 7.47 -0.24
CA LEU A 312 -21.05 8.72 0.37
C LEU A 312 -21.57 9.91 -0.45
N ARG A 313 -21.33 9.90 -1.76
CA ARG A 313 -21.80 10.96 -2.65
C ARG A 313 -23.32 11.10 -2.66
N ALA A 314 -24.05 9.99 -2.85
CA ALA A 314 -25.52 10.01 -2.84
C ALA A 314 -26.08 10.47 -1.47
N PHE A 315 -25.42 10.14 -0.38
CA PHE A 315 -25.79 10.59 0.96
C PHE A 315 -25.59 12.11 1.10
N MET A 316 -24.41 12.63 0.67
CA MET A 316 -24.13 14.06 0.70
C MET A 316 -25.10 14.83 -0.20
N ASP A 317 -25.28 14.42 -1.47
CA ASP A 317 -26.19 15.05 -2.42
C ASP A 317 -27.64 15.12 -1.90
N ARG A 318 -28.06 14.09 -1.17
CA ARG A 318 -29.43 13.99 -0.67
C ARG A 318 -29.69 14.80 0.60
N PHE A 319 -28.75 14.77 1.56
CA PHE A 319 -28.98 15.30 2.90
C PHE A 319 -28.21 16.59 3.18
N TYR A 320 -27.12 16.82 2.47
CA TYR A 320 -26.22 17.97 2.63
C TYR A 320 -25.79 18.51 1.25
N PRO A 321 -26.76 18.87 0.37
CA PRO A 321 -26.44 19.28 -0.99
C PRO A 321 -25.53 20.51 -0.97
N ALA A 322 -24.40 20.42 -1.65
CA ALA A 322 -23.47 21.52 -1.80
C ALA A 322 -24.16 22.69 -2.52
N GLN A 323 -24.04 23.90 -1.98
CA GLN A 323 -24.26 25.10 -2.77
C GLN A 323 -23.13 25.21 -3.77
N ALA A 324 -23.44 25.23 -5.06
CA ALA A 324 -22.46 25.24 -6.14
C ALA A 324 -21.45 26.40 -5.99
N ALA A 325 -20.36 26.13 -5.29
CA ALA A 325 -19.22 27.03 -5.25
C ALA A 325 -18.36 26.72 -6.48
N THR A 326 -18.59 27.41 -7.57
CA THR A 326 -17.70 27.38 -8.73
C THR A 326 -16.43 28.15 -8.36
N SER A 327 -15.40 27.42 -7.88
CA SER A 327 -14.06 27.99 -7.79
C SER A 327 -13.64 28.39 -9.20
N LYS A 328 -13.30 29.66 -9.41
CA LYS A 328 -12.82 30.12 -10.71
C LYS A 328 -11.40 29.60 -10.92
N PRO A 329 -11.12 28.96 -12.06
CA PRO A 329 -9.76 28.59 -12.39
C PRO A 329 -8.84 29.82 -12.36
N ILE A 330 -7.71 29.71 -11.66
CA ILE A 330 -6.65 30.72 -11.74
C ILE A 330 -5.76 30.36 -12.94
N GLY A 331 -5.74 31.24 -13.98
CA GLY A 331 -4.90 31.02 -15.14
C GLY A 331 -3.62 31.81 -14.98
N ASP A 332 -2.46 31.21 -15.03
CA ASP A 332 -1.17 31.73 -15.54
C ASP A 332 0.06 30.92 -15.08
N SER A 333 -0.10 29.78 -14.45
CA SER A 333 1.05 28.94 -14.12
C SER A 333 1.39 28.00 -15.28
N ASP A 334 2.68 27.76 -15.50
CA ASP A 334 3.15 26.73 -16.42
C ASP A 334 2.64 25.33 -15.96
N ARG A 335 1.64 24.81 -16.64
CA ARG A 335 1.07 23.48 -16.36
C ARG A 335 2.05 22.36 -16.69
N GLY A 336 3.05 22.60 -17.55
CA GLY A 336 4.09 21.65 -17.91
C GLY A 336 4.89 21.18 -16.70
N ARG A 337 5.09 22.03 -15.69
CA ARG A 337 5.83 21.67 -14.47
C ARG A 337 5.17 20.53 -13.66
N PHE A 338 3.85 20.35 -13.76
CA PHE A 338 3.11 19.30 -13.08
C PHE A 338 3.12 17.98 -13.88
N ALA A 339 3.33 18.05 -15.20
CA ALA A 339 3.34 16.88 -16.06
C ALA A 339 4.49 15.93 -15.71
N GLY A 340 4.24 14.63 -15.81
CA GLY A 340 5.24 13.61 -15.55
C GLY A 340 4.64 12.32 -15.01
N VAL A 341 5.53 11.41 -14.60
CA VAL A 341 5.18 10.14 -13.99
C VAL A 341 5.25 10.29 -12.48
N TYR A 342 4.28 9.71 -11.81
CA TYR A 342 4.14 9.74 -10.36
C TYR A 342 4.02 8.34 -9.81
N SER A 343 4.60 8.10 -8.64
CA SER A 343 4.59 6.83 -7.93
C SER A 343 4.19 7.04 -6.47
N ASP A 344 3.47 6.10 -5.90
CA ASP A 344 3.14 6.08 -4.48
C ASP A 344 4.41 6.07 -3.61
N TYR A 345 4.33 6.63 -2.40
CA TYR A 345 5.38 6.55 -1.38
C TYR A 345 5.34 5.24 -0.57
N ARG A 346 4.28 4.47 -0.67
CA ARG A 346 3.88 3.46 0.28
C ARG A 346 4.86 2.28 0.38
N TYR A 347 5.17 1.64 -0.73
CA TYR A 347 5.74 0.31 -0.70
C TYR A 347 7.27 0.27 -0.73
N GLN A 348 7.83 -0.64 0.09
CA GLN A 348 9.25 -0.98 0.09
C GLN A 348 9.45 -2.49 0.19
N GLY A 349 10.26 -3.03 -0.67
CA GLY A 349 10.55 -4.46 -0.75
C GLY A 349 10.77 -4.88 -2.19
N ARG A 350 11.13 -6.15 -2.44
CA ARG A 350 11.46 -6.60 -3.79
C ARG A 350 10.23 -6.81 -4.66
N ILE A 351 9.19 -7.40 -4.10
CA ILE A 351 7.91 -7.58 -4.82
C ILE A 351 7.14 -6.27 -4.86
N GLU A 352 7.16 -5.55 -3.76
CA GLU A 352 6.53 -4.25 -3.63
C GLU A 352 7.14 -3.22 -4.59
N ALA A 353 8.46 -3.30 -4.88
CA ALA A 353 9.09 -2.45 -5.88
C ALA A 353 8.55 -2.71 -7.30
N LEU A 354 8.21 -3.96 -7.63
CA LEU A 354 7.51 -4.26 -8.88
C LEU A 354 6.09 -3.67 -8.88
N LYS A 355 5.36 -3.81 -7.77
CA LYS A 355 4.04 -3.20 -7.63
C LYS A 355 4.12 -1.69 -7.80
N GLU A 356 5.03 -1.01 -7.10
CA GLU A 356 5.27 0.43 -7.25
C GLU A 356 5.55 0.83 -8.71
N LEU A 357 6.33 0.01 -9.42
CA LEU A 357 6.68 0.27 -10.82
C LEU A 357 5.49 0.14 -11.78
N PHE A 358 4.60 -0.85 -11.55
CA PHE A 358 3.41 -1.07 -12.37
C PHE A 358 2.24 -0.15 -12.02
N ASP A 359 2.17 0.33 -10.78
CA ASP A 359 1.12 1.25 -10.30
C ASP A 359 1.45 2.73 -10.58
N GLN A 360 2.51 3.02 -11.34
CA GLN A 360 2.86 4.39 -11.72
C GLN A 360 1.73 5.06 -12.50
N GLY A 361 1.34 6.25 -12.05
CA GLY A 361 0.39 7.10 -12.75
C GLY A 361 1.05 8.21 -13.54
N THR A 362 0.30 8.85 -14.44
CA THR A 362 0.78 9.97 -15.24
C THR A 362 -0.09 11.19 -15.05
N ILE A 363 0.54 12.36 -14.98
CA ILE A 363 -0.11 13.66 -15.10
C ILE A 363 0.29 14.27 -16.44
N THR A 364 -0.70 14.69 -17.22
CA THR A 364 -0.50 15.32 -18.51
C THR A 364 -1.07 16.74 -18.48
N ALA A 365 -0.29 17.73 -18.90
CA ALA A 365 -0.77 19.08 -19.12
C ALA A 365 -1.56 19.15 -20.43
N ARG A 366 -2.72 19.80 -20.43
CA ARG A 366 -3.59 20.00 -21.58
C ARG A 366 -3.49 21.43 -22.11
N GLY A 367 -3.80 21.62 -23.38
CA GLY A 367 -3.75 22.95 -24.02
C GLY A 367 -4.79 23.95 -23.49
N ASP A 368 -5.81 23.48 -22.77
CA ASP A 368 -6.87 24.26 -22.13
C ASP A 368 -6.54 24.72 -20.71
N GLN A 369 -5.27 24.73 -20.32
CA GLN A 369 -4.78 25.08 -18.98
C GLN A 369 -5.25 24.11 -17.88
N THR A 370 -5.67 22.89 -18.22
CA THR A 370 -6.03 21.85 -17.26
C THR A 370 -4.97 20.74 -17.20
N LEU A 371 -5.08 19.90 -16.18
CA LEU A 371 -4.34 18.63 -16.06
C LEU A 371 -5.28 17.46 -16.28
N SER A 372 -4.73 16.35 -16.76
CA SER A 372 -5.38 15.04 -16.78
C SER A 372 -4.54 14.08 -15.95
N LEU A 373 -5.19 13.35 -15.03
CA LEU A 373 -4.57 12.36 -14.14
C LEU A 373 -5.02 10.95 -14.55
N SER A 374 -4.08 10.03 -14.72
CA SER A 374 -4.43 8.66 -15.14
C SER A 374 -5.17 7.85 -14.06
N TRP A 375 -5.00 8.19 -12.78
CA TRP A 375 -5.64 7.50 -11.65
C TRP A 375 -6.93 8.17 -11.15
N ALA A 376 -7.20 9.40 -11.58
CA ALA A 376 -8.39 10.17 -11.23
C ALA A 376 -8.95 10.86 -12.48
N PRO A 377 -9.92 10.23 -13.19
CA PRO A 377 -10.48 10.77 -14.41
C PRO A 377 -11.09 12.15 -14.22
N GLY A 378 -11.09 12.96 -15.29
CA GLY A 378 -11.65 14.30 -15.31
C GLY A 378 -10.64 15.35 -15.74
N GLN A 379 -11.11 16.61 -15.83
CA GLN A 379 -10.29 17.78 -16.10
C GLN A 379 -10.00 18.50 -14.78
N TRP A 380 -8.73 18.77 -14.53
CA TRP A 380 -8.27 19.35 -13.27
C TRP A 380 -7.76 20.76 -13.50
N ALA A 381 -8.43 21.75 -12.92
CA ALA A 381 -8.05 23.15 -12.98
C ALA A 381 -7.46 23.64 -11.67
N GLU A 382 -6.43 24.49 -11.72
CA GLU A 382 -5.87 25.13 -10.54
C GLU A 382 -6.86 26.17 -10.01
N VAL A 383 -7.23 26.03 -8.74
CA VAL A 383 -8.21 26.92 -8.06
C VAL A 383 -7.55 27.75 -6.95
N GLU A 384 -6.44 27.27 -6.42
CA GLU A 384 -5.53 27.97 -5.51
C GLU A 384 -4.10 27.59 -5.90
N PRO A 385 -3.07 28.36 -5.52
CA PRO A 385 -1.69 28.02 -5.84
C PRO A 385 -1.35 26.58 -5.42
N LEU A 386 -0.95 25.73 -6.39
CA LEU A 386 -0.62 24.32 -6.20
C LEU A 386 -1.79 23.42 -5.77
N VAL A 387 -3.04 23.92 -5.83
CA VAL A 387 -4.24 23.12 -5.56
C VAL A 387 -5.11 23.07 -6.81
N PHE A 388 -5.41 21.87 -7.26
CA PHE A 388 -6.25 21.62 -8.42
C PHE A 388 -7.55 20.96 -7.96
N GLN A 389 -8.63 21.35 -8.64
CA GLN A 389 -9.97 20.82 -8.45
C GLN A 389 -10.43 20.14 -9.74
N ASN A 390 -11.10 19.01 -9.60
CA ASN A 390 -11.70 18.32 -10.74
C ASN A 390 -12.95 19.10 -11.20
N LEU A 391 -13.00 19.47 -12.48
CA LEU A 391 -14.11 20.23 -13.05
C LEU A 391 -15.39 19.38 -13.23
N ASP A 392 -15.22 18.05 -13.37
CA ASP A 392 -16.34 17.10 -13.47
C ASP A 392 -16.88 16.71 -12.10
N ASP A 393 -16.08 16.90 -11.05
CA ASP A 393 -16.40 16.58 -9.67
C ASP A 393 -15.71 17.58 -8.71
N PRO A 394 -16.35 18.74 -8.46
CA PRO A 394 -15.76 19.81 -7.66
C PRO A 394 -15.34 19.43 -6.22
N ASN A 395 -15.82 18.30 -5.73
CA ASN A 395 -15.43 17.77 -4.44
C ASN A 395 -14.08 17.06 -4.44
N GLN A 396 -13.50 16.79 -5.61
CA GLN A 396 -12.17 16.20 -5.70
C GLN A 396 -11.10 17.28 -5.83
N ARG A 397 -10.12 17.24 -4.94
CA ARG A 397 -8.95 18.13 -4.96
C ARG A 397 -7.66 17.33 -4.88
N ILE A 398 -6.62 17.85 -5.53
CA ILE A 398 -5.24 17.40 -5.42
C ILE A 398 -4.34 18.58 -5.11
N ALA A 399 -3.44 18.41 -4.16
CA ALA A 399 -2.46 19.43 -3.80
C ALA A 399 -1.06 18.99 -4.22
N PHE A 400 -0.22 19.96 -4.60
CA PHE A 400 1.14 19.71 -5.00
C PHE A 400 2.13 20.44 -4.08
N ARG A 401 3.36 19.93 -3.98
CA ARG A 401 4.49 20.57 -3.33
C ARG A 401 5.64 20.70 -4.32
N THR A 402 6.34 21.83 -4.23
CA THR A 402 7.54 22.11 -4.99
C THR A 402 8.78 22.06 -4.09
N ASP A 403 9.93 21.83 -4.69
CA ASP A 403 11.23 22.08 -4.05
C ASP A 403 11.59 23.59 -4.09
N ALA A 404 12.77 23.92 -3.57
CA ALA A 404 13.28 25.29 -3.54
C ALA A 404 13.50 25.92 -4.93
N SER A 405 13.60 25.09 -5.98
CA SER A 405 13.73 25.55 -7.37
C SER A 405 12.37 25.75 -8.07
N GLY A 406 11.25 25.46 -7.39
CA GLY A 406 9.90 25.52 -7.94
C GLY A 406 9.47 24.28 -8.74
N GLN A 407 10.31 23.22 -8.77
CA GLN A 407 9.96 21.96 -9.42
C GLN A 407 8.98 21.17 -8.56
N VAL A 408 7.93 20.66 -9.20
CA VAL A 408 6.95 19.78 -8.53
C VAL A 408 7.60 18.45 -8.18
N ILE A 409 7.57 18.10 -6.90
CA ILE A 409 8.18 16.88 -6.36
C ILE A 409 7.15 15.91 -5.78
N GLN A 410 5.98 16.41 -5.38
CA GLN A 410 4.97 15.62 -4.64
C GLN A 410 3.56 16.06 -4.99
N ALA A 411 2.61 15.11 -4.89
CA ALA A 411 1.18 15.32 -4.94
C ALA A 411 0.49 14.55 -3.79
N TYR A 412 -0.68 15.07 -3.33
CA TYR A 412 -1.54 14.39 -2.36
C TYR A 412 -3.01 14.57 -2.73
N GLY A 413 -3.75 13.47 -2.77
CA GLY A 413 -5.15 13.42 -3.18
C GLY A 413 -5.35 12.87 -4.61
N PRO A 414 -6.61 12.72 -5.05
CA PRO A 414 -7.87 13.15 -4.43
C PRO A 414 -8.39 12.26 -3.30
N HIS A 415 -7.80 11.11 -3.09
CA HIS A 415 -8.11 10.20 -1.98
C HIS A 415 -6.98 10.23 -0.93
N ASP A 416 -6.83 9.16 -0.16
CA ASP A 416 -5.81 8.98 0.87
C ASP A 416 -4.46 8.51 0.31
N ASP A 417 -4.03 9.05 -0.84
CA ASP A 417 -2.79 8.65 -1.52
C ASP A 417 -1.82 9.82 -1.67
N GLY A 418 -0.56 9.55 -1.32
CA GLY A 418 0.57 10.45 -1.52
C GLY A 418 1.47 9.96 -2.64
N TYR A 419 1.84 10.85 -3.56
CA TYR A 419 2.62 10.53 -4.74
C TYR A 419 3.89 11.36 -4.81
N ARG A 420 5.00 10.74 -5.21
CA ARG A 420 6.24 11.42 -5.61
C ARG A 420 6.33 11.50 -7.13
N LYS A 421 6.77 12.63 -7.65
CA LYS A 421 7.15 12.74 -9.05
C LYS A 421 8.45 12.00 -9.27
N VAL A 422 8.46 11.03 -10.20
CA VAL A 422 9.65 10.20 -10.45
C VAL A 422 10.42 10.72 -11.66
N PRO A 423 11.77 10.71 -11.62
CA PRO A 423 12.58 11.07 -12.78
C PRO A 423 12.42 10.02 -13.88
N TRP A 424 12.65 10.43 -15.15
CA TRP A 424 12.46 9.58 -16.32
C TRP A 424 13.17 8.21 -16.23
N TYR A 425 14.32 8.16 -15.58
CA TYR A 425 15.12 6.94 -15.41
C TYR A 425 14.61 6.00 -14.29
N ARG A 426 13.54 6.38 -13.58
CA ARG A 426 12.80 5.53 -12.62
C ARG A 426 11.39 5.20 -13.09
N THR A 427 11.11 5.38 -14.37
CA THR A 427 9.79 5.04 -14.94
C THR A 427 9.74 3.59 -15.42
N LEU A 428 8.53 3.05 -15.52
CA LEU A 428 8.27 1.73 -16.13
C LEU A 428 8.88 1.63 -17.53
N ALA A 429 8.85 2.71 -18.32
CA ALA A 429 9.45 2.74 -19.65
C ALA A 429 10.98 2.54 -19.59
N ALA A 430 11.67 3.19 -18.66
CA ALA A 430 13.11 3.03 -18.49
C ALA A 430 13.46 1.61 -18.01
N TYR A 431 12.68 1.06 -17.08
CA TYR A 431 12.82 -0.33 -16.64
C TYR A 431 12.66 -1.31 -17.80
N ALA A 432 11.59 -1.16 -18.58
CA ALA A 432 11.30 -2.02 -19.73
C ALA A 432 12.41 -1.94 -20.81
N ALA A 433 12.89 -0.72 -21.11
CA ALA A 433 13.99 -0.53 -22.06
C ALA A 433 15.29 -1.20 -21.58
N GLY A 434 15.66 -1.00 -20.31
CA GLY A 434 16.83 -1.67 -19.72
C GLY A 434 16.69 -3.19 -19.70
N THR A 435 15.53 -3.69 -19.29
CA THR A 435 15.23 -5.13 -19.30
C THR A 435 15.32 -5.73 -20.70
N LEU A 436 14.80 -5.04 -21.72
CA LEU A 436 14.87 -5.50 -23.11
C LEU A 436 16.31 -5.68 -23.60
N VAL A 437 17.21 -4.77 -23.22
CA VAL A 437 18.64 -4.91 -23.56
C VAL A 437 19.21 -6.20 -22.96
N PHE A 438 18.95 -6.47 -21.69
CA PHE A 438 19.40 -7.70 -21.04
C PHE A 438 18.75 -8.95 -21.65
N VAL A 439 17.45 -8.92 -21.95
CA VAL A 439 16.75 -10.04 -22.61
C VAL A 439 17.40 -10.37 -23.96
N VAL A 440 17.66 -9.36 -24.80
CA VAL A 440 18.30 -9.58 -26.11
C VAL A 440 19.69 -10.17 -25.95
N LEU A 441 20.51 -9.63 -25.05
CA LEU A 441 21.88 -10.13 -24.83
C LEU A 441 21.87 -11.55 -24.26
N PHE A 442 21.06 -11.81 -23.22
CA PHE A 442 20.99 -13.15 -22.62
C PHE A 442 20.35 -14.19 -23.54
N MET A 443 19.40 -13.82 -24.39
CA MET A 443 18.82 -14.72 -25.38
C MET A 443 19.82 -15.05 -26.51
N SER A 444 20.68 -14.10 -26.88
CA SER A 444 21.71 -14.33 -27.92
C SER A 444 22.73 -15.38 -27.50
N ALA A 445 23.10 -15.47 -26.22
CA ALA A 445 24.17 -16.37 -25.76
C ALA A 445 23.84 -17.88 -25.96
N PRO A 446 22.71 -18.43 -25.53
CA PRO A 446 22.34 -19.81 -25.81
C PRO A 446 22.08 -20.05 -27.31
N MET A 447 21.56 -19.06 -28.04
CA MET A 447 21.35 -19.18 -29.49
C MET A 447 22.70 -19.32 -30.24
N VAL A 448 23.67 -18.46 -29.95
CA VAL A 448 25.03 -18.53 -30.56
C VAL A 448 25.71 -19.84 -30.15
N TRP A 449 25.59 -20.26 -28.90
CA TRP A 449 26.12 -21.55 -28.43
C TRP A 449 25.52 -22.73 -29.20
N LEU A 450 24.20 -22.78 -29.35
CA LEU A 450 23.48 -23.84 -30.06
C LEU A 450 23.86 -23.88 -31.56
N VAL A 451 23.75 -22.71 -32.24
CA VAL A 451 24.04 -22.62 -33.69
C VAL A 451 25.50 -22.97 -33.97
N SER A 452 26.42 -22.47 -33.14
CA SER A 452 27.84 -22.81 -33.31
C SER A 452 28.14 -24.30 -33.05
N GLY A 453 27.42 -24.91 -32.10
CA GLY A 453 27.46 -26.36 -31.83
C GLY A 453 26.94 -27.20 -33.02
N LEU A 454 25.81 -26.82 -33.59
CA LEU A 454 25.20 -27.49 -34.74
C LEU A 454 26.09 -27.37 -36.00
N ARG A 455 26.62 -26.16 -36.28
CA ARG A 455 27.51 -25.92 -37.41
C ARG A 455 28.76 -26.78 -37.32
N ARG A 456 29.36 -26.92 -36.13
CA ARG A 456 30.56 -27.77 -35.91
C ARG A 456 30.28 -29.25 -36.13
N ARG A 457 29.14 -29.75 -35.60
CA ARG A 457 28.71 -31.14 -35.85
C ARG A 457 28.60 -31.43 -37.34
N ARG A 458 28.02 -30.49 -38.13
CA ARG A 458 27.88 -30.63 -39.59
C ARG A 458 29.21 -30.61 -40.31
N ARG A 459 30.21 -29.80 -39.85
CA ARG A 459 31.53 -29.66 -40.47
C ARG A 459 32.54 -30.69 -39.98
N ARG A 460 32.20 -31.57 -39.04
CA ARG A 460 33.09 -32.55 -38.40
C ARG A 460 34.35 -31.91 -37.78
N GLU A 461 34.28 -30.64 -37.35
CA GLU A 461 35.37 -29.94 -36.70
C GLU A 461 35.57 -30.46 -35.27
N ILE A 462 36.71 -31.11 -34.98
CA ILE A 462 36.96 -31.83 -33.72
C ILE A 462 37.59 -30.92 -32.65
N THR A 463 38.28 -29.83 -33.04
CA THR A 463 39.09 -29.02 -32.11
C THR A 463 38.57 -27.60 -31.98
N GLN A 464 38.01 -27.26 -30.81
CA GLN A 464 37.80 -25.89 -30.35
C GLN A 464 38.72 -25.62 -29.15
N HIS A 465 39.34 -24.44 -29.12
CA HIS A 465 40.14 -24.03 -27.98
C HIS A 465 39.30 -24.06 -26.70
N LYS A 466 39.81 -24.68 -25.63
CA LYS A 466 39.08 -24.92 -24.37
C LYS A 466 38.39 -23.68 -23.82
N TRP A 467 39.02 -22.51 -23.88
CA TRP A 467 38.48 -21.27 -23.35
C TRP A 467 37.26 -20.76 -24.11
N ILE A 468 37.22 -20.90 -25.45
CA ILE A 468 36.03 -20.51 -26.24
C ILE A 468 34.84 -21.41 -25.85
N LYS A 469 35.07 -22.71 -25.66
CA LYS A 469 34.05 -23.66 -25.25
C LYS A 469 33.53 -23.31 -23.85
N THR A 470 34.44 -22.98 -22.93
CA THR A 470 34.08 -22.59 -21.55
C THR A 470 33.28 -21.30 -21.54
N VAL A 471 33.75 -20.23 -22.19
CA VAL A 471 33.06 -18.91 -22.22
C VAL A 471 31.69 -19.03 -22.89
N SER A 472 31.58 -19.76 -24.02
CA SER A 472 30.27 -19.92 -24.69
C SER A 472 29.30 -20.77 -23.89
N GLY A 473 29.75 -21.82 -23.20
CA GLY A 473 28.91 -22.65 -22.33
C GLY A 473 28.44 -21.93 -21.07
N LEU A 474 29.36 -21.26 -20.37
CA LEU A 474 29.02 -20.45 -19.21
C LEU A 474 28.13 -19.26 -19.59
N GLY A 475 28.42 -18.58 -20.69
CA GLY A 475 27.58 -17.49 -21.19
C GLY A 475 26.15 -17.94 -21.51
N ALA A 476 26.00 -19.11 -22.14
CA ALA A 476 24.69 -19.70 -22.41
C ALA A 476 23.95 -20.08 -21.11
N LEU A 477 24.64 -20.65 -20.14
CA LEU A 477 24.06 -21.00 -18.84
C LEU A 477 23.59 -19.75 -18.10
N VAL A 478 24.43 -18.73 -17.96
CA VAL A 478 24.08 -17.44 -17.33
C VAL A 478 22.92 -16.79 -18.06
N GLY A 479 22.91 -16.81 -19.40
CA GLY A 479 21.82 -16.27 -20.21
C GLY A 479 20.51 -16.98 -19.97
N LEU A 480 20.50 -18.32 -19.96
CA LEU A 480 19.28 -19.12 -19.70
C LEU A 480 18.74 -18.91 -18.28
N LEU A 481 19.61 -18.87 -17.28
CA LEU A 481 19.19 -18.64 -15.89
C LEU A 481 18.59 -17.25 -15.71
N ASN A 482 19.24 -16.19 -16.23
CA ASN A 482 18.71 -14.84 -16.13
C ASN A 482 17.42 -14.64 -16.94
N LEU A 483 17.27 -15.29 -18.10
CA LEU A 483 15.99 -15.32 -18.82
C LEU A 483 14.92 -16.06 -18.01
N GLY A 484 15.28 -17.17 -17.37
CA GLY A 484 14.39 -17.89 -16.44
C GLY A 484 13.89 -16.99 -15.31
N PHE A 485 14.74 -16.14 -14.74
CA PHE A 485 14.34 -15.14 -13.76
C PHE A 485 13.41 -14.07 -14.37
N LEU A 486 13.84 -13.44 -15.48
CA LEU A 486 13.10 -12.33 -16.12
C LEU A 486 11.71 -12.74 -16.64
N VAL A 487 11.54 -13.99 -17.03
CA VAL A 487 10.25 -14.54 -17.49
C VAL A 487 9.50 -15.21 -16.35
N GLY A 488 10.22 -15.94 -15.50
CA GLY A 488 9.63 -16.71 -14.41
C GLY A 488 8.96 -15.87 -13.35
N VAL A 489 9.58 -14.73 -12.93
CA VAL A 489 8.98 -13.85 -11.92
C VAL A 489 7.65 -13.26 -12.38
N PRO A 490 7.51 -12.64 -13.57
CA PRO A 490 6.21 -12.18 -14.06
C PRO A 490 5.16 -13.31 -14.20
N LEU A 491 5.56 -14.48 -14.71
CA LEU A 491 4.65 -15.62 -14.85
C LEU A 491 4.15 -16.13 -13.50
N GLU A 492 5.04 -16.19 -12.50
CA GLU A 492 4.69 -16.58 -11.14
C GLU A 492 3.77 -15.57 -10.45
N LEU A 493 3.95 -14.27 -10.73
CA LEU A 493 3.12 -13.21 -10.16
C LEU A 493 1.76 -13.03 -10.88
N LEU A 494 1.62 -13.52 -12.11
CA LEU A 494 0.41 -13.34 -12.91
C LEU A 494 -0.89 -13.85 -12.22
N PRO A 495 -0.91 -15.03 -11.55
CA PRO A 495 -2.08 -15.51 -10.84
C PRO A 495 -2.51 -14.58 -9.68
N TYR A 496 -1.57 -13.84 -9.09
CA TYR A 496 -1.83 -12.96 -7.94
C TYR A 496 -2.33 -11.57 -8.36
N ALA A 497 -2.09 -11.16 -9.60
CA ALA A 497 -2.54 -9.86 -10.12
C ALA A 497 -4.07 -9.70 -10.08
N GLY A 498 -4.83 -10.79 -10.33
CA GLY A 498 -6.30 -10.80 -10.27
C GLY A 498 -6.89 -10.93 -8.86
N LEU A 499 -6.06 -11.19 -7.84
CA LEU A 499 -6.46 -11.39 -6.44
C LEU A 499 -6.01 -10.21 -5.56
N ASN A 500 -5.69 -9.06 -6.14
CA ASN A 500 -5.13 -7.89 -5.45
C ASN A 500 -3.91 -8.25 -4.57
N GLY A 501 -3.18 -9.32 -4.93
CA GLY A 501 -1.99 -9.77 -4.20
C GLY A 501 -2.24 -10.42 -2.83
N THR A 502 -3.48 -10.59 -2.40
CA THR A 502 -3.83 -11.02 -1.03
C THR A 502 -3.25 -12.38 -0.61
N GLN A 503 -2.90 -13.25 -1.55
CA GLN A 503 -2.22 -14.51 -1.22
C GLN A 503 -0.75 -14.30 -0.84
N LEU A 504 -0.10 -13.24 -1.35
CA LEU A 504 1.27 -12.88 -1.01
C LEU A 504 1.38 -12.34 0.43
N ASP A 505 0.26 -11.94 1.02
CA ASP A 505 0.23 -11.52 2.43
C ASP A 505 0.61 -12.66 3.38
N PHE A 506 0.43 -13.93 2.98
CA PHE A 506 0.91 -15.11 3.72
C PHE A 506 2.41 -15.42 3.51
N GLY A 507 3.08 -14.69 2.64
CA GLY A 507 4.49 -14.86 2.32
C GLY A 507 4.74 -15.23 0.86
N ALA A 508 6.00 -15.23 0.48
CA ALA A 508 6.41 -15.61 -0.87
C ALA A 508 6.28 -17.12 -1.08
N PRO A 509 5.65 -17.59 -2.18
CA PRO A 509 5.69 -18.99 -2.53
C PRO A 509 7.14 -19.45 -2.77
N SER A 510 7.43 -20.72 -2.48
CA SER A 510 8.78 -21.28 -2.61
C SER A 510 9.36 -21.17 -4.02
N SER A 511 8.52 -21.27 -5.05
CA SER A 511 8.89 -21.02 -6.46
C SER A 511 9.46 -19.62 -6.67
N LEU A 512 8.84 -18.61 -6.09
CA LEU A 512 9.28 -17.23 -6.18
C LEU A 512 10.61 -17.01 -5.41
N VAL A 513 10.78 -17.66 -4.24
CA VAL A 513 12.04 -17.64 -3.49
C VAL A 513 13.18 -18.22 -4.32
N VAL A 514 12.93 -19.34 -5.01
CA VAL A 514 13.91 -19.98 -5.91
C VAL A 514 14.26 -19.07 -7.09
N LEU A 515 13.26 -18.42 -7.70
CA LEU A 515 13.50 -17.47 -8.79
C LEU A 515 14.40 -16.31 -8.34
N PHE A 516 14.17 -15.73 -7.18
CA PHE A 516 15.00 -14.64 -6.65
C PHE A 516 16.40 -15.08 -6.16
N ALA A 517 16.64 -16.37 -5.99
CA ALA A 517 17.99 -16.90 -5.78
C ALA A 517 18.83 -16.95 -7.09
N ILE A 518 18.19 -17.00 -8.26
CA ILE A 518 18.88 -17.10 -9.55
C ILE A 518 19.85 -15.93 -9.79
N PRO A 519 19.50 -14.65 -9.60
CA PRO A 519 20.43 -13.54 -9.79
C PRO A 519 21.68 -13.62 -8.90
N LEU A 520 21.57 -14.16 -7.68
CA LEU A 520 22.72 -14.37 -6.79
C LEU A 520 23.68 -15.42 -7.35
N VAL A 521 23.14 -16.54 -7.84
CA VAL A 521 23.91 -17.60 -8.48
C VAL A 521 24.57 -17.09 -9.75
N THR A 522 23.81 -16.37 -10.60
CA THR A 522 24.35 -15.85 -11.86
C THR A 522 25.37 -14.73 -11.66
N ALA A 523 25.30 -13.96 -10.58
CA ALA A 523 26.34 -13.00 -10.20
C ALA A 523 27.68 -13.70 -9.92
N ALA A 524 27.68 -14.83 -9.18
CA ALA A 524 28.87 -15.63 -8.95
C ALA A 524 29.41 -16.25 -10.27
N LEU A 525 28.51 -16.80 -11.10
CA LEU A 525 28.88 -17.34 -12.41
C LEU A 525 29.42 -16.26 -13.37
N ALA A 526 28.95 -15.00 -13.26
CA ALA A 526 29.45 -13.88 -14.06
C ALA A 526 30.93 -13.57 -13.77
N VAL A 527 31.38 -13.70 -12.52
CA VAL A 527 32.79 -13.56 -12.15
C VAL A 527 33.63 -14.68 -12.80
N MET A 528 33.15 -15.92 -12.77
CA MET A 528 33.82 -17.06 -13.44
C MET A 528 33.86 -16.87 -14.96
N LEU A 529 32.75 -16.38 -15.54
CA LEU A 529 32.63 -16.06 -16.95
C LEU A 529 33.63 -14.96 -17.35
N ALA A 530 33.80 -13.93 -16.54
CA ALA A 530 34.76 -12.85 -16.75
C ALA A 530 36.20 -13.38 -16.69
N ALA A 531 36.55 -14.21 -15.71
CA ALA A 531 37.86 -14.85 -15.63
C ALA A 531 38.18 -15.71 -16.87
N ALA A 532 37.24 -16.56 -17.29
CA ALA A 532 37.37 -17.36 -18.50
C ALA A 532 37.49 -16.49 -19.77
N GLY A 533 36.78 -15.38 -19.85
CA GLY A 533 36.87 -14.40 -20.93
C GLY A 533 38.23 -13.73 -21.01
N ILE A 534 38.82 -13.32 -19.89
CA ILE A 534 40.18 -12.76 -19.82
C ILE A 534 41.22 -13.79 -20.33
N LEU A 535 41.11 -15.05 -19.91
CA LEU A 535 41.99 -16.13 -20.36
C LEU A 535 41.83 -16.40 -21.85
N ALA A 536 40.60 -16.41 -22.37
CA ALA A 536 40.33 -16.54 -23.80
C ALA A 536 40.88 -15.35 -24.60
N TRP A 537 40.80 -14.15 -24.09
CA TRP A 537 41.34 -12.93 -24.70
C TRP A 537 42.86 -12.96 -24.77
N ARG A 538 43.53 -13.29 -23.64
CA ARG A 538 45.01 -13.43 -23.57
C ARG A 538 45.55 -14.52 -24.50
N ALA A 539 44.82 -15.63 -24.62
CA ALA A 539 45.15 -16.71 -25.53
C ALA A 539 44.87 -16.37 -27.01
N LYS A 540 44.41 -15.16 -27.33
CA LYS A 540 44.05 -14.70 -28.68
C LYS A 540 43.09 -15.66 -29.41
N THR A 541 42.23 -16.35 -28.71
CA THR A 541 41.34 -17.37 -29.26
C THR A 541 40.10 -16.75 -29.93
N GLY A 542 39.74 -17.27 -31.12
CA GLY A 542 38.58 -16.79 -31.89
C GLY A 542 38.83 -15.50 -32.69
N THR A 543 37.85 -15.12 -33.49
CA THR A 543 37.85 -13.86 -34.24
C THR A 543 37.67 -12.64 -33.34
N VAL A 544 38.05 -11.45 -33.83
CA VAL A 544 37.81 -10.19 -33.09
C VAL A 544 36.33 -10.04 -32.78
N LEU A 545 35.44 -10.31 -33.75
CA LEU A 545 33.97 -10.24 -33.57
C LEU A 545 33.48 -11.18 -32.47
N ALA A 546 34.00 -12.41 -32.39
CA ALA A 546 33.63 -13.33 -31.31
C ALA A 546 34.08 -12.82 -29.94
N ARG A 547 35.29 -12.24 -29.86
CA ARG A 547 35.83 -11.68 -28.60
C ARG A 547 35.02 -10.47 -28.12
N THR A 548 34.66 -9.55 -29.03
CA THR A 548 33.81 -8.39 -28.69
C THR A 548 32.39 -8.82 -28.28
N TYR A 549 31.82 -9.82 -28.95
CA TYR A 549 30.55 -10.40 -28.57
C TYR A 549 30.60 -11.03 -27.17
N PHE A 550 31.58 -11.85 -26.85
CA PHE A 550 31.74 -12.42 -25.52
C PHE A 550 32.01 -11.35 -24.46
N ALA A 551 32.75 -10.29 -24.78
CA ALA A 551 32.93 -9.16 -23.88
C ALA A 551 31.56 -8.46 -23.56
N ALA A 552 30.67 -8.32 -24.54
CA ALA A 552 29.34 -7.78 -24.33
C ALA A 552 28.48 -8.68 -23.41
N ILE A 553 28.53 -10.01 -23.60
CA ILE A 553 27.81 -10.96 -22.72
C ILE A 553 28.36 -10.92 -21.28
N ILE A 554 29.70 -10.88 -21.14
CA ILE A 554 30.35 -10.76 -19.82
C ILE A 554 29.93 -9.43 -19.15
N GLY A 555 29.99 -8.33 -19.91
CA GLY A 555 29.55 -7.02 -19.43
C GLY A 555 28.09 -7.03 -18.96
N ALA A 556 27.20 -7.61 -19.76
CA ALA A 556 25.80 -7.77 -19.38
C ALA A 556 25.63 -8.59 -18.08
N ALA A 557 26.32 -9.72 -17.96
CA ALA A 557 26.26 -10.58 -16.78
C ALA A 557 26.76 -9.88 -15.51
N LEU A 558 27.81 -9.04 -15.62
CA LEU A 558 28.33 -8.27 -14.48
C LEU A 558 27.47 -7.05 -14.11
N LEU A 559 26.83 -6.41 -15.10
CA LEU A 559 25.99 -5.23 -14.88
C LEU A 559 24.58 -5.58 -14.43
N PHE A 560 24.10 -6.79 -14.74
CA PHE A 560 22.72 -7.20 -14.41
C PHE A 560 22.40 -7.17 -12.91
N PRO A 561 23.25 -7.67 -11.98
CA PRO A 561 23.02 -7.52 -10.55
C PRO A 561 22.89 -6.05 -10.12
N GLY A 562 23.71 -5.14 -10.70
CA GLY A 562 23.61 -3.70 -10.46
C GLY A 562 22.29 -3.12 -10.97
N PHE A 563 21.84 -3.53 -12.15
CA PHE A 563 20.55 -3.16 -12.69
C PHE A 563 19.41 -3.62 -11.78
N LEU A 564 19.41 -4.89 -11.34
CA LEU A 564 18.40 -5.40 -10.42
C LEU A 564 18.47 -4.71 -9.05
N SER A 565 19.67 -4.39 -8.54
CA SER A 565 19.83 -3.65 -7.27
C SER A 565 19.25 -2.25 -7.37
N TYR A 566 19.46 -1.56 -8.49
CA TYR A 566 18.90 -0.23 -8.74
C TYR A 566 17.35 -0.23 -8.67
N TRP A 567 16.72 -1.31 -9.13
CA TRP A 567 15.27 -1.51 -9.09
C TRP A 567 14.79 -2.27 -7.85
N SER A 568 15.64 -2.43 -6.84
CA SER A 568 15.35 -3.16 -5.60
C SER A 568 14.97 -4.64 -5.78
N LEU A 569 15.39 -5.26 -6.90
CA LEU A 569 15.04 -6.64 -7.26
C LEU A 569 16.19 -7.65 -7.02
N PHE A 570 17.34 -7.21 -6.51
CA PHE A 570 18.49 -8.09 -6.25
C PHE A 570 18.52 -8.60 -4.82
N GLY A 571 18.60 -9.92 -4.63
CA GLY A 571 18.70 -10.60 -3.33
C GLY A 571 17.50 -11.52 -3.03
N LEU A 572 17.58 -12.24 -1.88
CA LEU A 572 16.50 -13.15 -1.47
C LEU A 572 15.25 -12.38 -1.04
N ILE A 573 14.09 -12.97 -1.28
CA ILE A 573 12.81 -12.52 -0.73
C ILE A 573 12.65 -13.17 0.65
N SER A 574 12.34 -12.37 1.64
CA SER A 574 12.10 -12.82 3.02
C SER A 574 10.77 -12.27 3.53
#